data_08b5876d6961967cc1cb864d99eea5b0
#
_entry.id   08b5876d6961967cc1cb864d99eea5b0
#
_cell.length_a   1.000
_cell.length_b   1.000
_cell.length_c   1.000
_cell.angle_alpha   90.00
_cell.angle_beta   90.00
_cell.angle_gamma   90.00
#
_symmetry.space_group_name_H-M   'P 1'
#
loop_
_entity.id
_entity.type
_entity.pdbx_description
1 polymer ?
#
loop_
_entity_poly.entity_id
_entity_poly.type
_entity_poly.pdbx_seq_one_letter_code
_entity_poly.pdbx_strand_id
1 'polypeptide(L)'
;MGVKNTERKKNMMEVKDLMTKDVICVDKDVDLKHVLDLMKKYEITKIPVVENKKLLGVITDNIIAYKLGSIRKRGVPASRLHASSVIDKEFETVEPGTDIKTILGKVGAPGPTILNVVENEKLLGVITKADLLPLVKSHSKVASIMQKKLSIVAPDDRVIHARRIMIDRNIARLPVVDHGKLVGMISDTEIAFALAELKKSIPLGQQKHHLDELLIEDVMKTPVTWVNPDTSVVDAAKIMMENNIGSLPVLENNKLVGIITRTDLLKTVNY
;
A
#
# COMPACT_ATOMS: atom_id res chain seq x y z
N MET A 1 40.58 10.22 21.62
CA MET A 1 39.20 10.52 21.15
C MET A 1 38.77 9.77 19.90
N GLY A 2 39.62 8.99 19.23
CA GLY A 2 39.30 8.32 17.95
C GLY A 2 38.62 6.95 18.02
N VAL A 3 38.73 6.22 19.13
CA VAL A 3 38.29 4.80 19.21
C VAL A 3 36.75 4.69 19.39
N LYS A 4 36.11 5.63 20.07
CA LYS A 4 34.63 5.61 20.28
C LYS A 4 33.79 5.90 19.02
N ASN A 5 34.37 6.51 17.98
CA ASN A 5 33.66 6.83 16.75
C ASN A 5 33.65 5.66 15.75
N THR A 6 34.64 4.75 15.85
CA THR A 6 34.74 3.58 14.95
C THR A 6 33.82 2.46 15.38
N GLU A 7 33.61 2.27 16.69
CA GLU A 7 32.66 1.25 17.20
C GLU A 7 31.19 1.63 17.00
N ARG A 8 30.85 2.93 17.03
CA ARG A 8 29.47 3.38 16.71
C ARG A 8 29.08 3.15 15.25
N LYS A 9 30.02 3.18 14.30
CA LYS A 9 29.77 2.87 12.88
C LYS A 9 29.53 1.38 12.61
N LYS A 10 29.99 0.47 13.48
CA LYS A 10 29.96 -0.98 13.26
C LYS A 10 28.57 -1.61 13.50
N ASN A 11 27.60 -0.88 14.11
CA ASN A 11 26.27 -1.38 14.44
C ASN A 11 25.11 -0.54 13.86
N MET A 12 25.41 0.37 12.93
CA MET A 12 24.40 1.21 12.31
C MET A 12 23.91 0.55 11.03
N MET A 13 22.63 0.18 10.99
CA MET A 13 21.96 -0.33 9.79
C MET A 13 21.56 0.87 8.91
N GLU A 14 22.02 0.89 7.68
CA GLU A 14 21.76 1.97 6.73
C GLU A 14 20.61 1.62 5.80
N VAL A 15 19.97 2.63 5.20
CA VAL A 15 18.86 2.48 4.24
C VAL A 15 19.24 1.53 3.11
N LYS A 16 20.44 1.62 2.56
CA LYS A 16 20.94 0.75 1.48
C LYS A 16 20.95 -0.74 1.83
N ASP A 17 20.94 -1.10 3.12
CA ASP A 17 20.98 -2.49 3.59
C ASP A 17 19.59 -3.16 3.49
N LEU A 18 18.52 -2.36 3.52
CA LEU A 18 17.12 -2.84 3.49
C LEU A 18 16.35 -2.38 2.26
N MET A 19 16.80 -1.36 1.52
CA MET A 19 16.08 -0.86 0.37
C MET A 19 15.91 -1.89 -0.74
N THR A 20 14.80 -1.83 -1.44
CA THR A 20 14.63 -2.50 -2.73
C THR A 20 15.45 -1.77 -3.79
N LYS A 21 16.41 -2.48 -4.44
CA LYS A 21 17.36 -1.91 -5.41
C LYS A 21 16.86 -1.98 -6.86
N ASP A 22 16.23 -3.08 -7.24
CA ASP A 22 15.69 -3.28 -8.58
C ASP A 22 14.30 -2.64 -8.70
N VAL A 23 14.30 -1.31 -8.71
CA VAL A 23 13.07 -0.53 -8.70
C VAL A 23 12.41 -0.55 -10.07
N ILE A 24 11.16 -1.01 -10.14
CA ILE A 24 10.31 -0.85 -11.32
C ILE A 24 9.90 0.61 -11.42
N CYS A 25 10.39 1.29 -12.47
CA CYS A 25 10.10 2.68 -12.76
C CYS A 25 9.38 2.82 -14.10
N VAL A 26 8.73 3.95 -14.31
CA VAL A 26 8.13 4.32 -15.59
C VAL A 26 8.53 5.73 -16.01
N ASP A 27 8.46 6.00 -17.32
CA ASP A 27 8.54 7.36 -17.84
C ASP A 27 7.19 8.08 -17.64
N LYS A 28 7.23 9.42 -17.58
CA LYS A 28 6.03 10.25 -17.40
C LYS A 28 5.01 10.14 -18.52
N ASP A 29 5.45 9.74 -19.72
CA ASP A 29 4.64 9.72 -20.94
C ASP A 29 4.00 8.36 -21.21
N VAL A 30 4.32 7.32 -20.41
CA VAL A 30 3.64 6.02 -20.53
C VAL A 30 2.17 6.13 -20.16
N ASP A 31 1.34 5.30 -20.79
CA ASP A 31 -0.09 5.26 -20.44
C ASP A 31 -0.33 4.59 -19.09
N LEU A 32 -1.44 4.97 -18.45
CA LEU A 32 -1.79 4.47 -17.12
C LEU A 32 -2.14 2.97 -17.12
N LYS A 33 -2.56 2.42 -18.28
CA LYS A 33 -2.79 0.98 -18.42
C LYS A 33 -1.48 0.22 -18.24
N HIS A 34 -0.39 0.67 -18.85
CA HIS A 34 0.93 0.07 -18.70
C HIS A 34 1.40 0.14 -17.23
N VAL A 35 1.17 1.27 -16.55
CA VAL A 35 1.46 1.40 -15.11
C VAL A 35 0.72 0.34 -14.29
N LEU A 36 -0.58 0.14 -14.54
CA LEU A 36 -1.40 -0.86 -13.85
C LEU A 36 -0.94 -2.29 -14.19
N ASP A 37 -0.61 -2.57 -15.46
CA ASP A 37 -0.08 -3.87 -15.88
C ASP A 37 1.23 -4.21 -15.15
N LEU A 38 2.12 -3.22 -14.94
CA LEU A 38 3.34 -3.39 -14.14
C LEU A 38 3.02 -3.62 -12.66
N MET A 39 2.10 -2.84 -12.08
CA MET A 39 1.66 -3.03 -10.69
C MET A 39 1.14 -4.46 -10.46
N LYS A 40 0.32 -4.96 -11.39
CA LYS A 40 -0.23 -6.32 -11.34
C LYS A 40 0.85 -7.39 -11.52
N LYS A 41 1.72 -7.23 -12.52
CA LYS A 41 2.78 -8.19 -12.86
C LYS A 41 3.78 -8.39 -11.73
N TYR A 42 4.17 -7.29 -11.06
CA TYR A 42 5.19 -7.30 -10.03
C TYR A 42 4.61 -7.25 -8.60
N GLU A 43 3.27 -7.31 -8.48
CA GLU A 43 2.54 -7.23 -7.20
C GLU A 43 2.95 -6.04 -6.34
N ILE A 44 3.16 -4.89 -6.99
CA ILE A 44 3.55 -3.63 -6.34
C ILE A 44 2.43 -2.60 -6.45
N THR A 45 2.34 -1.71 -5.46
CA THR A 45 1.31 -0.67 -5.36
C THR A 45 1.84 0.75 -5.54
N LYS A 46 3.16 0.87 -5.80
CA LYS A 46 3.85 2.15 -5.94
C LYS A 46 4.91 2.04 -7.02
N ILE A 47 4.94 3.01 -7.93
CA ILE A 47 5.92 3.06 -9.03
C ILE A 47 6.49 4.47 -9.11
N PRO A 48 7.81 4.64 -8.92
CA PRO A 48 8.48 5.91 -9.21
C PRO A 48 8.42 6.26 -10.70
N VAL A 49 8.20 7.53 -10.96
CA VAL A 49 8.26 8.10 -12.32
C VAL A 49 9.59 8.82 -12.48
N VAL A 50 10.32 8.44 -13.52
CA VAL A 50 11.66 8.98 -13.76
C VAL A 50 11.76 9.55 -15.18
N GLU A 51 12.64 10.52 -15.35
CA GLU A 51 13.07 11.02 -16.66
C GLU A 51 14.61 11.13 -16.64
N ASN A 52 15.28 10.46 -17.54
CA ASN A 52 16.76 10.40 -17.58
C ASN A 52 17.36 9.94 -16.22
N LYS A 53 16.72 8.99 -15.55
CA LYS A 53 17.04 8.48 -14.20
C LYS A 53 16.80 9.48 -13.06
N LYS A 54 16.35 10.69 -13.33
CA LYS A 54 15.94 11.67 -12.33
C LYS A 54 14.51 11.40 -11.89
N LEU A 55 14.28 11.35 -10.59
CA LEU A 55 12.95 11.16 -10.02
C LEU A 55 12.08 12.38 -10.25
N LEU A 56 10.88 12.19 -10.83
CA LEU A 56 9.87 13.22 -11.05
C LEU A 56 8.72 13.15 -10.04
N GLY A 57 8.48 11.98 -9.46
CA GLY A 57 7.41 11.73 -8.51
C GLY A 57 7.10 10.26 -8.38
N VAL A 58 5.96 9.94 -7.76
CA VAL A 58 5.52 8.56 -7.50
C VAL A 58 4.05 8.40 -7.92
N ILE A 59 3.72 7.25 -8.49
CA ILE A 59 2.34 6.83 -8.70
C ILE A 59 2.01 5.75 -7.68
N THR A 60 0.85 5.86 -7.02
CA THR A 60 0.34 4.85 -6.10
C THR A 60 -1.05 4.37 -6.53
N ASP A 61 -1.43 3.15 -6.13
CA ASP A 61 -2.76 2.60 -6.32
C ASP A 61 -3.85 3.52 -5.74
N ASN A 62 -3.62 4.10 -4.58
CA ASN A 62 -4.50 5.08 -3.95
C ASN A 62 -4.76 6.30 -4.85
N ILE A 63 -3.70 6.90 -5.44
CA ILE A 63 -3.84 8.03 -6.35
C ILE A 63 -4.57 7.62 -7.62
N ILE A 64 -4.29 6.43 -8.15
CA ILE A 64 -5.01 5.89 -9.31
C ILE A 64 -6.50 5.73 -8.99
N ALA A 65 -6.83 5.07 -7.88
CA ALA A 65 -8.23 4.90 -7.43
C ALA A 65 -8.93 6.25 -7.26
N TYR A 66 -8.23 7.23 -6.65
CA TYR A 66 -8.76 8.59 -6.48
C TYR A 66 -9.03 9.28 -7.83
N LYS A 67 -8.04 9.26 -8.74
CA LYS A 67 -8.15 9.96 -10.04
C LYS A 67 -9.15 9.29 -10.98
N LEU A 68 -9.16 7.97 -11.06
CA LEU A 68 -10.11 7.23 -11.90
C LEU A 68 -11.55 7.32 -11.39
N GLY A 69 -11.74 7.31 -10.07
CA GLY A 69 -13.06 7.47 -9.46
C GLY A 69 -13.56 8.92 -9.41
N SER A 70 -12.76 9.92 -9.80
CA SER A 70 -13.18 11.33 -9.79
C SER A 70 -14.18 11.62 -10.91
N ILE A 71 -15.16 12.52 -10.63
CA ILE A 71 -16.19 12.93 -11.58
C ILE A 71 -15.60 13.47 -12.89
N ARG A 72 -14.53 14.27 -12.80
CA ARG A 72 -13.89 14.91 -13.96
C ARG A 72 -13.24 13.92 -14.95
N LYS A 73 -12.85 12.73 -14.49
CA LYS A 73 -12.15 11.71 -15.32
C LYS A 73 -12.96 10.42 -15.51
N ARG A 74 -14.24 10.40 -15.13
CA ARG A 74 -15.10 9.20 -15.24
C ARG A 74 -15.19 8.65 -16.67
N GLY A 75 -15.12 9.50 -17.70
CA GLY A 75 -15.27 9.11 -19.09
C GLY A 75 -13.96 8.78 -19.84
N VAL A 76 -12.77 8.89 -19.22
CA VAL A 76 -11.49 8.71 -19.92
C VAL A 76 -10.90 7.33 -19.62
N PRO A 77 -10.68 6.46 -20.64
CA PRO A 77 -10.02 5.17 -20.45
C PRO A 77 -8.60 5.32 -19.88
N ALA A 78 -8.14 4.35 -19.08
CA ALA A 78 -6.79 4.36 -18.51
C ALA A 78 -5.69 4.43 -19.59
N SER A 79 -5.90 3.81 -20.76
CA SER A 79 -4.98 3.86 -21.91
C SER A 79 -4.84 5.25 -22.55
N ARG A 80 -5.73 6.19 -22.24
CA ARG A 80 -5.65 7.60 -22.71
C ARG A 80 -5.16 8.56 -21.63
N LEU A 81 -4.86 8.05 -20.44
CA LEU A 81 -4.27 8.82 -19.37
C LEU A 81 -2.79 8.47 -19.28
N HIS A 82 -1.93 9.47 -19.24
CA HIS A 82 -0.50 9.28 -19.05
C HIS A 82 -0.16 9.25 -17.55
N ALA A 83 0.96 8.63 -17.22
CA ALA A 83 1.56 8.61 -15.89
C ALA A 83 1.63 10.02 -15.29
N SER A 84 2.01 11.01 -16.09
CA SER A 84 2.06 12.44 -15.70
C SER A 84 0.74 13.00 -15.17
N SER A 85 -0.41 12.40 -15.52
CA SER A 85 -1.73 12.85 -15.05
C SER A 85 -2.11 12.35 -13.65
N VAL A 86 -1.39 11.35 -13.14
CA VAL A 86 -1.64 10.69 -11.86
C VAL A 86 -0.41 10.69 -10.93
N ILE A 87 0.67 11.35 -11.35
CA ILE A 87 1.88 11.48 -10.56
C ILE A 87 1.64 12.33 -9.31
N ASP A 88 2.14 11.87 -8.18
CA ASP A 88 2.34 12.68 -6.99
C ASP A 88 3.72 13.31 -7.05
N LYS A 89 3.75 14.64 -6.97
CA LYS A 89 4.99 15.42 -6.97
C LYS A 89 5.48 15.75 -5.55
N GLU A 90 4.66 15.49 -4.54
CA GLU A 90 5.03 15.61 -3.13
C GLU A 90 5.61 14.28 -2.67
N PHE A 91 6.86 14.02 -2.99
CA PHE A 91 7.55 12.80 -2.62
C PHE A 91 8.76 13.09 -1.73
N GLU A 92 9.07 12.14 -0.88
CA GLU A 92 10.23 12.21 0.00
C GLU A 92 11.40 11.41 -0.55
N THR A 93 12.61 11.92 -0.29
CA THR A 93 13.86 11.26 -0.65
C THR A 93 14.72 11.03 0.60
N VAL A 94 15.62 10.07 0.49
CA VAL A 94 16.60 9.73 1.52
C VAL A 94 17.91 9.30 0.87
N GLU A 95 19.04 9.55 1.50
CA GLU A 95 20.33 9.06 1.05
C GLU A 95 20.56 7.59 1.46
N PRO A 96 21.30 6.80 0.65
CA PRO A 96 21.53 5.38 0.93
C PRO A 96 22.27 5.11 2.26
N GLY A 97 23.12 6.04 2.71
CA GLY A 97 23.86 5.96 3.97
C GLY A 97 23.10 6.45 5.20
N THR A 98 21.81 6.78 5.07
CA THR A 98 20.98 7.24 6.21
C THR A 98 20.72 6.10 7.19
N ASP A 99 20.81 6.37 8.49
CA ASP A 99 20.46 5.39 9.55
C ASP A 99 18.97 5.06 9.51
N ILE A 100 18.64 3.76 9.46
CA ILE A 100 17.26 3.24 9.47
C ILE A 100 16.44 3.79 10.63
N LYS A 101 17.03 4.01 11.80
CA LYS A 101 16.34 4.58 12.97
C LYS A 101 15.69 5.92 12.67
N THR A 102 16.37 6.76 11.88
CA THR A 102 15.90 8.12 11.57
C THR A 102 14.69 8.14 10.67
N ILE A 103 14.50 7.10 9.83
CA ILE A 103 13.39 7.01 8.89
C ILE A 103 12.24 6.12 9.38
N LEU A 104 12.46 5.31 10.42
CA LEU A 104 11.48 4.32 10.87
C LEU A 104 10.12 4.96 11.22
N GLY A 105 10.13 6.08 11.93
CA GLY A 105 8.92 6.81 12.27
C GLY A 105 8.17 7.35 11.05
N LYS A 106 8.90 7.81 10.04
CA LYS A 106 8.38 8.31 8.77
C LYS A 106 7.73 7.20 7.95
N VAL A 107 8.50 6.13 7.67
CA VAL A 107 8.01 4.98 6.88
C VAL A 107 6.88 4.26 7.60
N GLY A 108 6.95 4.15 8.93
CA GLY A 108 5.92 3.55 9.77
C GLY A 108 4.65 4.39 9.94
N ALA A 109 4.62 5.65 9.49
CA ALA A 109 3.44 6.52 9.60
C ALA A 109 2.21 5.95 8.87
N PRO A 110 0.98 6.29 9.28
CA PRO A 110 -0.24 5.90 8.56
C PRO A 110 -0.23 6.41 7.11
N GLY A 111 -0.94 5.68 6.23
CA GLY A 111 -1.06 6.02 4.82
C GLY A 111 -0.02 5.32 3.92
N PRO A 112 -0.09 5.53 2.60
CA PRO A 112 0.85 4.97 1.65
C PRO A 112 2.20 5.69 1.78
N THR A 113 3.21 4.99 2.29
CA THR A 113 4.54 5.55 2.50
C THR A 113 5.56 4.86 1.59
N ILE A 114 6.31 5.65 0.85
CA ILE A 114 7.48 5.24 0.09
C ILE A 114 8.54 6.34 0.24
N LEU A 115 9.74 5.99 0.65
CA LEU A 115 10.90 6.87 0.54
C LEU A 115 11.74 6.45 -0.66
N ASN A 116 12.03 7.40 -1.50
CA ASN A 116 12.88 7.17 -2.67
C ASN A 116 14.34 7.36 -2.26
N VAL A 117 15.15 6.34 -2.48
CA VAL A 117 16.58 6.40 -2.14
C VAL A 117 17.33 7.01 -3.32
N VAL A 118 17.89 8.18 -3.10
CA VAL A 118 18.48 9.01 -4.17
C VAL A 118 19.92 9.37 -3.80
N GLU A 119 20.81 9.29 -4.79
CA GLU A 119 22.18 9.76 -4.71
C GLU A 119 22.52 10.53 -5.99
N ASN A 120 23.06 11.72 -5.87
CA ASN A 120 23.38 12.61 -7.00
C ASN A 120 22.18 12.77 -7.97
N GLU A 121 20.99 13.04 -7.41
CA GLU A 121 19.71 13.18 -8.12
C GLU A 121 19.19 11.90 -8.81
N LYS A 122 19.92 10.77 -8.75
CA LYS A 122 19.53 9.50 -9.39
C LYS A 122 18.84 8.58 -8.39
N LEU A 123 17.74 7.98 -8.81
CA LEU A 123 17.04 6.97 -8.03
C LEU A 123 17.90 5.68 -7.98
N LEU A 124 18.26 5.24 -6.78
CA LEU A 124 19.01 4.01 -6.52
C LEU A 124 18.15 2.88 -5.97
N GLY A 125 17.06 3.23 -5.28
CA GLY A 125 16.22 2.27 -4.62
C GLY A 125 14.96 2.92 -4.04
N VAL A 126 14.14 2.12 -3.41
CA VAL A 126 13.01 2.58 -2.61
C VAL A 126 12.97 1.83 -1.29
N ILE A 127 12.40 2.45 -0.26
CA ILE A 127 12.14 1.80 1.00
C ILE A 127 10.68 2.05 1.42
N THR A 128 10.00 0.98 1.78
CA THR A 128 8.60 0.95 2.18
C THR A 128 8.42 0.24 3.51
N LYS A 129 7.19 0.18 4.02
CA LYS A 129 6.87 -0.59 5.22
C LYS A 129 7.20 -2.08 5.08
N ALA A 130 7.11 -2.63 3.87
CA ALA A 130 7.43 -4.05 3.63
C ALA A 130 8.91 -4.34 3.89
N ASP A 131 9.79 -3.45 3.43
CA ASP A 131 11.24 -3.59 3.57
C ASP A 131 11.69 -3.51 5.04
N LEU A 132 10.89 -2.88 5.91
CA LEU A 132 11.17 -2.74 7.35
C LEU A 132 10.58 -3.86 8.22
N LEU A 133 9.69 -4.71 7.70
CA LEU A 133 9.10 -5.81 8.47
C LEU A 133 10.12 -6.80 9.05
N PRO A 134 11.27 -7.10 8.41
CA PRO A 134 12.30 -7.95 9.00
C PRO A 134 12.87 -7.44 10.34
N LEU A 135 12.66 -6.14 10.65
CA LEU A 135 13.06 -5.53 11.92
C LEU A 135 12.11 -5.85 13.08
N VAL A 136 10.90 -6.33 12.77
CA VAL A 136 9.91 -6.71 13.80
C VAL A 136 10.37 -7.98 14.49
N LYS A 137 10.65 -7.88 15.80
CA LYS A 137 11.14 -8.99 16.64
C LYS A 137 10.25 -9.25 17.86
N SER A 138 9.19 -8.48 18.03
CA SER A 138 8.31 -8.58 19.20
C SER A 138 7.55 -9.91 19.22
N HIS A 139 7.60 -10.61 20.35
CA HIS A 139 6.81 -11.81 20.64
C HIS A 139 5.51 -11.50 21.39
N SER A 140 5.16 -10.22 21.56
CA SER A 140 3.85 -9.85 22.12
C SER A 140 2.72 -10.34 21.23
N LYS A 141 1.52 -10.50 21.79
CA LYS A 141 0.34 -10.95 21.05
C LYS A 141 -0.23 -9.84 20.16
N VAL A 142 -0.75 -10.20 19.00
CA VAL A 142 -1.48 -9.31 18.09
C VAL A 142 -2.60 -8.57 18.83
N ALA A 143 -3.29 -9.22 19.76
CA ALA A 143 -4.35 -8.62 20.60
C ALA A 143 -3.95 -7.33 21.31
N SER A 144 -2.64 -7.16 21.64
CA SER A 144 -2.13 -5.98 22.35
C SER A 144 -1.96 -4.74 21.49
N ILE A 145 -1.87 -4.92 20.14
CA ILE A 145 -1.58 -3.84 19.20
C ILE A 145 -2.59 -3.72 18.06
N MET A 146 -3.52 -4.69 17.90
CA MET A 146 -4.54 -4.65 16.87
C MET A 146 -5.49 -3.47 17.04
N GLN A 147 -5.99 -2.96 15.93
CA GLN A 147 -7.06 -1.98 15.92
C GLN A 147 -8.41 -2.69 16.09
N LYS A 148 -9.16 -2.31 17.13
CA LYS A 148 -10.48 -2.88 17.46
C LYS A 148 -11.65 -2.10 16.89
N LYS A 149 -11.46 -0.79 16.64
CA LYS A 149 -12.48 0.05 16.02
C LYS A 149 -12.41 -0.12 14.50
N LEU A 150 -13.21 -1.01 13.97
CA LEU A 150 -13.19 -1.39 12.57
C LEU A 150 -14.14 -0.54 11.72
N SER A 151 -13.72 -0.26 10.49
CA SER A 151 -14.61 0.08 9.40
C SER A 151 -14.78 -1.18 8.57
N ILE A 152 -16.00 -1.60 8.36
CA ILE A 152 -16.36 -2.77 7.57
C ILE A 152 -17.36 -2.36 6.49
N VAL A 153 -17.49 -3.19 5.47
CA VAL A 153 -18.47 -3.06 4.40
C VAL A 153 -19.12 -4.42 4.13
N ALA A 154 -20.29 -4.42 3.50
CA ALA A 154 -20.99 -5.62 3.08
C ALA A 154 -20.66 -5.98 1.62
N PRO A 155 -20.84 -7.24 1.17
CA PRO A 155 -20.61 -7.64 -0.21
C PRO A 155 -21.46 -6.87 -1.22
N ASP A 156 -22.70 -6.57 -0.87
CA ASP A 156 -23.69 -5.84 -1.66
C ASP A 156 -23.56 -4.31 -1.57
N ASP A 157 -22.63 -3.80 -0.76
CA ASP A 157 -22.27 -2.39 -0.77
C ASP A 157 -21.63 -1.99 -2.11
N ARG A 158 -21.78 -0.73 -2.49
CA ARG A 158 -21.16 -0.20 -3.71
C ARG A 158 -19.68 0.13 -3.48
N VAL A 159 -18.83 -0.15 -4.46
CA VAL A 159 -17.40 0.17 -4.43
C VAL A 159 -17.13 1.65 -4.14
N ILE A 160 -17.98 2.55 -4.67
CA ILE A 160 -17.88 3.99 -4.40
C ILE A 160 -18.11 4.32 -2.92
N HIS A 161 -18.92 3.53 -2.20
CA HIS A 161 -19.11 3.68 -0.76
C HIS A 161 -17.86 3.28 0.03
N ALA A 162 -17.29 2.10 -0.27
CA ALA A 162 -16.01 1.67 0.31
C ALA A 162 -14.91 2.72 0.09
N ARG A 163 -14.77 3.21 -1.14
CA ARG A 163 -13.81 4.25 -1.50
C ARG A 163 -14.00 5.53 -0.68
N ARG A 164 -15.25 5.97 -0.47
CA ARG A 164 -15.55 7.15 0.36
C ARG A 164 -15.10 6.93 1.80
N ILE A 165 -15.41 5.78 2.40
CA ILE A 165 -14.95 5.43 3.75
C ILE A 165 -13.41 5.46 3.84
N MET A 166 -12.71 4.90 2.85
CA MET A 166 -11.25 4.88 2.81
C MET A 166 -10.68 6.31 2.78
N ILE A 167 -11.23 7.19 1.97
CA ILE A 167 -10.80 8.60 1.88
C ILE A 167 -11.09 9.34 3.18
N ASP A 168 -12.33 9.29 3.68
CA ASP A 168 -12.78 10.06 4.85
C ASP A 168 -12.03 9.64 6.13
N ARG A 169 -11.60 8.37 6.21
CA ARG A 169 -10.90 7.80 7.39
C ARG A 169 -9.40 7.62 7.18
N ASN A 170 -8.87 7.98 6.02
CA ASN A 170 -7.47 7.78 5.62
C ASN A 170 -6.99 6.34 5.85
N ILE A 171 -7.77 5.37 5.38
CA ILE A 171 -7.46 3.93 5.46
C ILE A 171 -7.46 3.32 4.06
N ALA A 172 -6.51 2.42 3.80
CA ALA A 172 -6.26 1.87 2.46
C ALA A 172 -7.03 0.56 2.19
N ARG A 173 -7.78 0.02 3.17
CA ARG A 173 -8.48 -1.26 3.03
C ARG A 173 -9.56 -1.46 4.07
N LEU A 174 -10.56 -2.28 3.70
CA LEU A 174 -11.71 -2.60 4.53
C LEU A 174 -11.96 -4.11 4.52
N PRO A 175 -12.22 -4.73 5.68
CA PRO A 175 -12.82 -6.06 5.73
C PRO A 175 -14.23 -6.04 5.16
N VAL A 176 -14.55 -7.06 4.37
CA VAL A 176 -15.90 -7.32 3.86
C VAL A 176 -16.55 -8.38 4.74
N VAL A 177 -17.67 -8.03 5.34
CA VAL A 177 -18.36 -8.87 6.33
C VAL A 177 -19.78 -9.12 5.86
N ASP A 178 -20.15 -10.41 5.80
CA ASP A 178 -21.50 -10.86 5.50
C ASP A 178 -22.06 -11.66 6.69
N HIS A 179 -23.23 -11.29 7.18
CA HIS A 179 -23.90 -11.93 8.33
C HIS A 179 -22.94 -12.20 9.53
N GLY A 180 -22.05 -11.23 9.80
CA GLY A 180 -21.08 -11.29 10.90
C GLY A 180 -19.83 -12.14 10.63
N LYS A 181 -19.68 -12.67 9.40
CA LYS A 181 -18.51 -13.46 8.96
C LYS A 181 -17.65 -12.65 8.01
N LEU A 182 -16.34 -12.75 8.16
CA LEU A 182 -15.39 -12.20 7.19
C LEU A 182 -15.44 -13.01 5.90
N VAL A 183 -15.80 -12.36 4.78
CA VAL A 183 -15.93 -13.00 3.45
C VAL A 183 -14.93 -12.48 2.44
N GLY A 184 -14.34 -11.30 2.65
CA GLY A 184 -13.40 -10.69 1.73
C GLY A 184 -12.62 -9.53 2.33
N MET A 185 -11.71 -8.98 1.53
CA MET A 185 -11.02 -7.72 1.76
C MET A 185 -11.12 -6.86 0.51
N ILE A 186 -11.33 -5.56 0.68
CA ILE A 186 -11.24 -4.59 -0.42
C ILE A 186 -10.21 -3.51 -0.08
N SER A 187 -9.36 -3.13 -1.03
CA SER A 187 -8.35 -2.09 -0.87
C SER A 187 -8.34 -1.11 -2.04
N ASP A 188 -7.55 -0.04 -1.92
CA ASP A 188 -7.32 0.90 -3.01
C ASP A 188 -6.83 0.18 -4.28
N THR A 189 -6.07 -0.91 -4.13
CA THR A 189 -5.56 -1.73 -5.25
C THR A 189 -6.71 -2.37 -6.04
N GLU A 190 -7.61 -3.10 -5.37
CA GLU A 190 -8.77 -3.73 -6.02
C GLU A 190 -9.64 -2.66 -6.68
N ILE A 191 -9.88 -1.53 -6.01
CA ILE A 191 -10.66 -0.41 -6.56
C ILE A 191 -9.98 0.17 -7.80
N ALA A 192 -8.67 0.42 -7.77
CA ALA A 192 -7.93 0.97 -8.91
C ALA A 192 -8.05 0.07 -10.15
N PHE A 193 -7.85 -1.24 -9.97
CA PHE A 193 -7.95 -2.21 -11.06
C PHE A 193 -9.39 -2.33 -11.59
N ALA A 194 -10.37 -2.43 -10.72
CA ALA A 194 -11.77 -2.52 -11.11
C ALA A 194 -12.23 -1.28 -11.90
N LEU A 195 -11.87 -0.08 -11.44
CA LEU A 195 -12.19 1.17 -12.14
C LEU A 195 -11.49 1.27 -13.51
N ALA A 196 -10.27 0.77 -13.63
CA ALA A 196 -9.54 0.76 -14.89
C ALA A 196 -10.17 -0.22 -15.91
N GLU A 197 -10.54 -1.41 -15.46
CA GLU A 197 -11.16 -2.43 -16.32
C GLU A 197 -12.57 -2.01 -16.79
N LEU A 198 -13.38 -1.47 -15.88
CA LEU A 198 -14.68 -0.89 -16.23
C LEU A 198 -14.57 0.18 -17.32
N LYS A 199 -13.58 1.06 -17.22
CA LYS A 199 -13.36 2.13 -18.21
C LYS A 199 -12.91 1.60 -19.57
N LYS A 200 -12.34 0.40 -19.63
CA LYS A 200 -11.94 -0.25 -20.88
C LYS A 200 -13.14 -0.90 -21.60
N SER A 201 -14.04 -1.53 -20.84
CA SER A 201 -15.11 -2.38 -21.35
C SER A 201 -16.41 -1.63 -21.70
N ILE A 202 -16.62 -0.41 -21.16
CA ILE A 202 -17.89 0.31 -21.30
C ILE A 202 -17.74 1.59 -22.13
N PRO A 203 -18.65 1.82 -23.12
CA PRO A 203 -18.68 3.06 -23.89
C PRO A 203 -18.81 4.31 -23.02
N LEU A 204 -18.18 5.41 -23.44
CA LEU A 204 -18.08 6.68 -22.68
C LEU A 204 -19.41 7.19 -22.08
N GLY A 205 -20.52 7.04 -22.83
CA GLY A 205 -21.84 7.54 -22.38
C GLY A 205 -22.50 6.71 -21.27
N GLN A 206 -22.09 5.46 -21.07
CA GLN A 206 -22.69 4.53 -20.11
C GLN A 206 -21.85 4.29 -18.86
N GLN A 207 -20.60 4.74 -18.86
CA GLN A 207 -19.64 4.45 -17.77
C GLN A 207 -20.10 4.96 -16.39
N LYS A 208 -20.83 6.08 -16.35
CA LYS A 208 -21.28 6.67 -15.08
C LYS A 208 -22.20 5.71 -14.31
N HIS A 209 -23.17 5.13 -15.01
CA HIS A 209 -24.16 4.22 -14.41
C HIS A 209 -23.49 2.97 -13.85
N HIS A 210 -22.63 2.33 -14.64
CA HIS A 210 -21.95 1.11 -14.22
C HIS A 210 -20.92 1.31 -13.09
N LEU A 211 -20.24 2.46 -13.06
CA LEU A 211 -19.34 2.80 -11.95
C LEU A 211 -20.10 2.98 -10.63
N ASP A 212 -21.29 3.56 -10.70
CA ASP A 212 -22.11 3.80 -9.52
C ASP A 212 -22.81 2.52 -9.03
N GLU A 213 -22.85 1.44 -9.83
CA GLU A 213 -23.52 0.17 -9.51
C GLU A 213 -22.55 -0.97 -9.15
N LEU A 214 -21.24 -0.80 -9.35
CA LEU A 214 -20.25 -1.83 -9.06
C LEU A 214 -20.28 -2.22 -7.57
N LEU A 215 -20.52 -3.51 -7.31
CA LEU A 215 -20.59 -4.06 -5.96
C LEU A 215 -19.24 -4.49 -5.44
N ILE A 216 -19.11 -4.53 -4.13
CA ILE A 216 -17.86 -4.96 -3.47
C ILE A 216 -17.58 -6.43 -3.75
N GLU A 217 -18.60 -7.28 -3.79
CA GLU A 217 -18.43 -8.72 -4.09
C GLU A 217 -17.80 -8.99 -5.46
N ASP A 218 -18.01 -8.10 -6.45
CA ASP A 218 -17.43 -8.22 -7.79
C ASP A 218 -15.92 -7.96 -7.82
N VAL A 219 -15.38 -7.28 -6.80
CA VAL A 219 -14.00 -6.77 -6.80
C VAL A 219 -13.18 -7.14 -5.58
N MET A 220 -13.80 -7.59 -4.49
CA MET A 220 -13.10 -7.95 -3.26
C MET A 220 -12.14 -9.11 -3.48
N LYS A 221 -11.05 -9.14 -2.71
CA LYS A 221 -10.11 -10.25 -2.70
C LYS A 221 -10.58 -11.35 -1.77
N THR A 222 -10.63 -12.58 -2.29
CA THR A 222 -10.89 -13.82 -1.55
C THR A 222 -9.94 -14.92 -2.05
N PRO A 223 -9.57 -15.96 -1.24
CA PRO A 223 -9.79 -16.05 0.20
C PRO A 223 -8.96 -15.04 0.98
N VAL A 224 -9.35 -14.78 2.23
CA VAL A 224 -8.67 -13.82 3.11
C VAL A 224 -7.69 -14.55 4.04
N THR A 225 -6.45 -14.11 4.05
CA THR A 225 -5.48 -14.52 5.08
C THR A 225 -5.73 -13.73 6.37
N TRP A 226 -5.84 -14.40 7.50
CA TRP A 226 -6.15 -13.83 8.80
C TRP A 226 -5.31 -14.45 9.91
N VAL A 227 -5.35 -13.89 11.12
CA VAL A 227 -4.64 -14.39 12.31
C VAL A 227 -5.54 -14.39 13.52
N ASN A 228 -5.15 -15.15 14.56
CA ASN A 228 -5.81 -15.15 15.86
C ASN A 228 -5.27 -14.00 16.75
N PRO A 229 -6.02 -13.55 17.77
CA PRO A 229 -5.54 -12.57 18.75
C PRO A 229 -4.24 -13.00 19.46
N ASP A 230 -4.04 -14.31 19.63
CA ASP A 230 -2.88 -14.90 20.29
C ASP A 230 -1.65 -15.07 19.38
N THR A 231 -1.78 -14.84 18.08
CA THR A 231 -0.64 -14.85 17.14
C THR A 231 0.40 -13.85 17.61
N SER A 232 1.69 -14.21 17.54
CA SER A 232 2.76 -13.28 17.88
C SER A 232 2.92 -12.20 16.81
N VAL A 233 3.36 -11.01 17.22
CA VAL A 233 3.60 -9.87 16.31
C VAL A 233 4.66 -10.23 15.25
N VAL A 234 5.70 -10.96 15.62
CA VAL A 234 6.74 -11.41 14.67
C VAL A 234 6.19 -12.42 13.66
N ASP A 235 5.27 -13.31 14.06
CA ASP A 235 4.66 -14.26 13.13
C ASP A 235 3.65 -13.56 12.20
N ALA A 236 2.90 -12.58 12.69
CA ALA A 236 2.06 -11.73 11.84
C ALA A 236 2.90 -10.98 10.78
N ALA A 237 4.10 -10.50 11.15
CA ALA A 237 5.01 -9.87 10.19
C ALA A 237 5.50 -10.84 9.13
N LYS A 238 5.85 -12.10 9.51
CA LYS A 238 6.22 -13.15 8.55
C LYS A 238 5.10 -13.45 7.56
N ILE A 239 3.87 -13.66 8.07
CA ILE A 239 2.68 -13.91 7.23
C ILE A 239 2.47 -12.76 6.23
N MET A 240 2.62 -11.50 6.66
CA MET A 240 2.50 -10.35 5.76
C MET A 240 3.59 -10.31 4.68
N MET A 241 4.82 -10.72 5.01
CA MET A 241 5.92 -10.79 4.05
C MET A 241 5.72 -11.93 3.05
N GLU A 242 5.42 -13.14 3.51
CA GLU A 242 5.26 -14.33 2.70
C GLU A 242 4.10 -14.22 1.70
N ASN A 243 3.02 -13.54 2.08
CA ASN A 243 1.85 -13.35 1.24
C ASN A 243 1.80 -11.99 0.53
N ASN A 244 2.83 -11.15 0.68
CA ASN A 244 2.89 -9.78 0.17
C ASN A 244 1.64 -8.95 0.49
N ILE A 245 1.10 -9.07 1.71
CA ILE A 245 -0.09 -8.35 2.16
C ILE A 245 0.24 -7.29 3.22
N GLY A 246 -0.52 -6.23 3.26
CA GLY A 246 -0.25 -5.09 4.17
C GLY A 246 -1.13 -5.04 5.40
N SER A 247 -2.06 -5.99 5.57
CA SER A 247 -2.89 -6.14 6.76
C SER A 247 -3.39 -7.56 6.93
N LEU A 248 -3.74 -7.91 8.15
CA LEU A 248 -4.39 -9.16 8.52
C LEU A 248 -5.61 -8.87 9.37
N PRO A 249 -6.81 -9.28 8.96
CA PRO A 249 -7.94 -9.38 9.87
C PRO A 249 -7.61 -10.30 11.04
N VAL A 250 -8.10 -9.96 12.21
CA VAL A 250 -7.94 -10.77 13.43
C VAL A 250 -9.28 -11.41 13.75
N LEU A 251 -9.31 -12.74 13.76
CA LEU A 251 -10.51 -13.52 14.01
C LEU A 251 -10.41 -14.26 15.35
N GLU A 252 -11.47 -14.21 16.12
CA GLU A 252 -11.67 -15.01 17.33
C GLU A 252 -13.02 -15.74 17.22
N ASN A 253 -13.01 -17.06 17.35
CA ASN A 253 -14.22 -17.90 17.17
C ASN A 253 -14.98 -17.57 15.86
N ASN A 254 -14.26 -17.44 14.75
CA ASN A 254 -14.77 -17.05 13.43
C ASN A 254 -15.43 -15.66 13.35
N LYS A 255 -15.27 -14.81 14.37
CA LYS A 255 -15.75 -13.43 14.36
C LYS A 255 -14.60 -12.47 14.18
N LEU A 256 -14.79 -11.46 13.37
CA LEU A 256 -13.83 -10.38 13.19
C LEU A 256 -13.77 -9.51 14.45
N VAL A 257 -12.62 -9.54 15.15
CA VAL A 257 -12.41 -8.80 16.41
C VAL A 257 -11.39 -7.67 16.29
N GLY A 258 -10.65 -7.62 15.18
CA GLY A 258 -9.64 -6.59 14.96
C GLY A 258 -9.04 -6.66 13.55
N ILE A 259 -8.15 -5.72 13.29
CA ILE A 259 -7.27 -5.69 12.12
C ILE A 259 -5.87 -5.25 12.58
N ILE A 260 -4.85 -5.84 12.00
CA ILE A 260 -3.46 -5.43 12.21
C ILE A 260 -2.84 -5.08 10.86
N THR A 261 -2.02 -4.05 10.82
CA THR A 261 -1.36 -3.55 9.61
C THR A 261 0.15 -3.49 9.77
N ARG A 262 0.88 -3.35 8.66
CA ARG A 262 2.34 -3.10 8.69
C ARG A 262 2.69 -1.90 9.59
N THR A 263 1.83 -0.86 9.61
CA THR A 263 2.00 0.31 10.49
C THR A 263 1.98 -0.08 11.97
N ASP A 264 1.07 -0.95 12.38
CA ASP A 264 0.94 -1.37 13.78
C ASP A 264 2.13 -2.25 14.19
N LEU A 265 2.58 -3.13 13.29
CA LEU A 265 3.77 -3.97 13.52
C LEU A 265 5.04 -3.12 13.67
N LEU A 266 5.24 -2.12 12.83
CA LEU A 266 6.44 -1.28 12.86
C LEU A 266 6.53 -0.42 14.13
N LYS A 267 5.40 -0.10 14.77
CA LYS A 267 5.39 0.58 16.10
C LYS A 267 6.03 -0.25 17.21
N THR A 268 6.17 -1.57 17.02
CA THR A 268 6.80 -2.47 18.00
C THR A 268 8.31 -2.60 17.83
N VAL A 269 8.87 -1.98 16.79
CA VAL A 269 10.33 -1.97 16.56
C VAL A 269 10.97 -0.99 17.52
N ASN A 270 11.69 -1.52 18.50
CA ASN A 270 12.48 -0.75 19.45
C ASN A 270 13.94 -0.75 19.02
N TYR A 271 14.57 0.41 19.00
CA TYR A 271 16.00 0.61 18.75
C TYR A 271 16.69 1.25 19.95
#